data_cee978838a716bbd15b6238a65f51288
#
_entry.id   cee978838a716bbd15b6238a65f51288
#
_cell.length_a   1.000
_cell.length_b   1.000
_cell.length_c   1.000
_cell.angle_alpha   90.00
_cell.angle_beta   90.00
_cell.angle_gamma   90.00
#
_symmetry.space_group_name_H-M   'P 1'
#
loop_
_entity.id
_entity.type
_entity.pdbx_description
1 polymer ?
#
loop_
_entity_poly.entity_id
_entity_poly.type
_entity_poly.pdbx_seq_one_letter_code
_entity_poly.pdbx_strand_id
1 'polypeptide(L)'
;FIEYYLEYREQIRGANILLSCATIIDRLVRYDPNRYVVSRGVKLVFLMLHRLEKWTIAAGGNMPQLLKETADKVQELLHGSELEEVLQQTLDEKARLSNYAIDKYDYLFRCIRLLSIRELLSVVYMFDVCRTAHRVAKAKNFCFTPTMVQTMEFSVEGIVHPFVENAQKNNWEMSCGNICLFTGSNMAGKSTTLKALALAVWLAHCGLPVPVKSMICPVYEGIYTSINLPDSLRDGRS
;
A
#
# COMPACT_ATOMS: atom_id res chain seq x y z
N PHE A 1 0.61 5.96 10.82
CA PHE A 1 0.22 6.35 12.18
C PHE A 1 -0.92 5.50 12.74
N ILE A 2 -1.98 5.21 11.94
CA ILE A 2 -3.09 4.33 12.41
C ILE A 2 -2.54 2.96 12.81
N GLU A 3 -1.69 2.36 11.99
CA GLU A 3 -1.06 1.06 12.28
C GLU A 3 -0.25 1.10 13.59
N TYR A 4 0.61 2.10 13.74
CA TYR A 4 1.34 2.35 14.98
C TYR A 4 0.41 2.50 16.18
N TYR A 5 -0.71 3.22 16.03
CA TYR A 5 -1.72 3.36 17.08
C TYR A 5 -2.38 2.02 17.43
N LEU A 6 -2.75 1.21 16.43
CA LEU A 6 -3.39 -0.09 16.67
C LEU A 6 -2.48 -1.09 17.41
N GLU A 7 -1.17 -0.97 17.22
CA GLU A 7 -0.15 -1.80 17.89
C GLU A 7 0.37 -1.21 19.22
N TYR A 8 -0.04 0.00 19.53
CA TYR A 8 0.42 0.72 20.72
C TYR A 8 0.04 -0.04 21.99
N ARG A 9 1.07 -0.48 22.75
CA ARG A 9 0.91 -1.40 23.89
C ARG A 9 0.49 -0.76 25.20
N GLU A 10 0.11 0.52 25.21
CA GLU A 10 -0.37 1.15 26.44
C GLU A 10 -1.68 0.49 26.92
N GLN A 11 -1.89 0.47 28.23
CA GLN A 11 -3.07 -0.09 28.85
C GLN A 11 -4.34 0.53 28.28
N ILE A 12 -5.16 -0.32 27.63
CA ILE A 12 -6.42 0.10 27.05
C ILE A 12 -7.41 0.33 28.18
N ARG A 13 -7.92 1.54 28.27
CA ARG A 13 -8.90 1.95 29.27
C ARG A 13 -10.30 1.81 28.65
N GLY A 14 -11.11 0.90 29.18
CA GLY A 14 -12.52 0.81 28.78
C GLY A 14 -13.32 2.08 29.14
N ALA A 15 -14.48 2.25 28.54
CA ALA A 15 -15.38 3.37 28.80
C ALA A 15 -15.95 3.29 30.21
N ASN A 16 -15.21 3.75 31.21
CA ASN A 16 -15.64 3.83 32.61
C ASN A 16 -15.60 5.28 33.06
N ILE A 17 -16.76 5.79 33.49
CA ILE A 17 -16.93 7.19 33.92
C ILE A 17 -15.98 7.53 35.08
N LEU A 18 -15.83 6.62 36.05
CA LEU A 18 -14.94 6.84 37.19
C LEU A 18 -13.46 6.91 36.78
N LEU A 19 -13.06 6.06 35.83
CA LEU A 19 -11.71 6.08 35.27
C LEU A 19 -11.46 7.34 34.44
N SER A 20 -12.46 7.81 33.69
CA SER A 20 -12.38 9.06 32.92
C SER A 20 -12.29 10.28 33.86
N CYS A 21 -12.97 10.29 35.01
CA CYS A 21 -12.80 11.32 36.05
C CYS A 21 -11.41 11.28 36.67
N ALA A 22 -10.88 10.10 37.01
CA ALA A 22 -9.54 9.95 37.54
C ALA A 22 -8.47 10.45 36.51
N THR A 23 -8.67 10.25 35.21
CA THR A 23 -7.77 10.78 34.17
C THR A 23 -7.83 12.29 34.03
N ILE A 24 -8.94 12.94 34.38
CA ILE A 24 -9.02 14.42 34.43
C ILE A 24 -8.16 14.95 35.58
N ILE A 25 -8.20 14.30 36.75
CA ILE A 25 -7.37 14.68 37.92
C ILE A 25 -5.90 14.46 37.60
N ASP A 26 -5.53 13.33 36.99
CA ASP A 26 -4.15 13.02 36.60
C ASP A 26 -3.61 14.02 35.56
N ARG A 27 -4.48 14.56 34.68
CA ARG A 27 -4.14 15.61 33.70
C ARG A 27 -3.84 16.98 34.32
N LEU A 28 -4.44 17.29 35.43
CA LEU A 28 -4.13 18.53 36.13
C LEU A 28 -2.75 18.44 36.82
N VAL A 29 -2.23 17.23 36.98
CA VAL A 29 -0.98 16.96 37.71
C VAL A 29 0.16 16.52 36.76
N ARG A 30 -0.11 15.86 35.63
CA ARG A 30 0.91 15.32 34.71
C ARG A 30 0.51 15.44 33.26
N TYR A 31 1.42 15.97 32.43
CA TYR A 31 1.36 15.86 30.98
C TYR A 31 1.60 14.39 30.57
N ASP A 32 0.59 13.72 30.02
CA ASP A 32 0.70 12.36 29.49
C ASP A 32 0.91 12.41 27.96
N PRO A 33 2.15 12.24 27.47
CA PRO A 33 2.44 12.24 26.04
C PRO A 33 1.75 11.08 25.30
N ASN A 34 1.46 9.99 26.01
CA ASN A 34 0.84 8.79 25.45
C ASN A 34 -0.63 9.04 25.07
N ARG A 35 -1.32 9.89 25.84
CA ARG A 35 -2.70 10.29 25.54
C ARG A 35 -2.84 11.03 24.21
N TYR A 36 -1.80 11.74 23.80
CA TYR A 36 -1.78 12.38 22.48
C TYR A 36 -1.84 11.33 21.35
N VAL A 37 -1.05 10.24 21.45
CA VAL A 37 -1.05 9.15 20.48
C VAL A 37 -2.43 8.51 20.35
N VAL A 38 -3.03 8.17 21.50
CA VAL A 38 -4.37 7.55 21.56
C VAL A 38 -5.43 8.49 20.98
N SER A 39 -5.48 9.74 21.43
CA SER A 39 -6.46 10.72 20.95
C SER A 39 -6.35 10.98 19.45
N ARG A 40 -5.12 11.08 18.94
CA ARG A 40 -4.86 11.26 17.51
C ARG A 40 -5.20 10.01 16.72
N GLY A 41 -4.86 8.82 17.25
CA GLY A 41 -5.20 7.53 16.63
C GLY A 41 -6.70 7.35 16.47
N VAL A 42 -7.46 7.55 17.53
CA VAL A 42 -8.93 7.49 17.50
C VAL A 42 -9.48 8.44 16.44
N LYS A 43 -9.05 9.70 16.38
CA LYS A 43 -9.50 10.66 15.36
C LYS A 43 -9.19 10.23 13.94
N LEU A 44 -8.00 9.69 13.71
CA LEU A 44 -7.62 9.23 12.36
C LEU A 44 -8.42 8.03 11.92
N VAL A 45 -8.73 7.08 12.82
CA VAL A 45 -9.64 5.97 12.50
C VAL A 45 -11.04 6.50 12.17
N PHE A 46 -11.58 7.43 12.94
CA PHE A 46 -12.84 8.09 12.61
C PHE A 46 -12.86 8.67 11.19
N LEU A 47 -11.85 9.47 10.86
CA LEU A 47 -11.74 10.08 9.52
C LEU A 47 -11.62 9.02 8.41
N MET A 48 -10.89 7.95 8.67
CA MET A 48 -10.77 6.82 7.74
C MET A 48 -12.13 6.18 7.49
N LEU A 49 -12.88 5.84 8.53
CA LEU A 49 -14.20 5.21 8.41
C LEU A 49 -15.17 6.07 7.61
N HIS A 50 -15.29 7.36 7.94
CA HIS A 50 -16.15 8.29 7.20
C HIS A 50 -15.74 8.49 5.74
N ARG A 51 -14.43 8.47 5.44
CA ARG A 51 -13.96 8.56 4.05
C ARG A 51 -14.26 7.29 3.27
N LEU A 52 -14.13 6.13 3.89
CA LEU A 52 -14.49 4.86 3.29
C LEU A 52 -15.99 4.77 3.01
N GLU A 53 -16.84 5.18 3.96
CA GLU A 53 -18.29 5.24 3.76
C GLU A 53 -18.65 6.15 2.59
N LYS A 54 -18.14 7.38 2.55
CA LYS A 54 -18.36 8.30 1.42
C LYS A 54 -17.91 7.71 0.09
N TRP A 55 -16.80 6.99 0.10
CA TRP A 55 -16.31 6.32 -1.09
C TRP A 55 -17.25 5.20 -1.55
N THR A 56 -17.77 4.36 -0.65
CA THR A 56 -18.71 3.28 -1.02
C THR A 56 -20.02 3.82 -1.58
N ILE A 57 -20.52 4.92 -1.03
CA ILE A 57 -21.73 5.61 -1.55
C ILE A 57 -21.47 6.15 -2.97
N ALA A 58 -20.30 6.75 -3.21
CA ALA A 58 -19.92 7.27 -4.52
C ALA A 58 -19.65 6.15 -5.53
N ALA A 59 -19.31 4.94 -5.07
CA ALA A 59 -19.01 3.75 -5.87
C ALA A 59 -20.25 3.14 -6.56
N GLY A 60 -21.46 3.58 -6.26
CA GLY A 60 -22.72 3.05 -6.81
C GLY A 60 -22.94 3.27 -8.32
N GLY A 61 -21.98 3.83 -9.06
CA GLY A 61 -22.04 4.11 -10.49
C GLY A 61 -21.45 3.00 -11.37
N ASN A 62 -21.02 3.37 -12.57
CA ASN A 62 -20.43 2.46 -13.56
C ASN A 62 -18.98 2.12 -13.22
N MET A 63 -18.77 1.30 -12.17
CA MET A 63 -17.46 0.87 -11.67
C MET A 63 -17.08 -0.54 -12.16
N PRO A 64 -15.77 -0.83 -12.30
CA PRO A 64 -15.29 -2.20 -12.51
C PRO A 64 -15.76 -3.14 -11.42
N GLN A 65 -16.02 -4.42 -11.77
CA GLN A 65 -16.55 -5.43 -10.86
C GLN A 65 -15.74 -5.57 -9.57
N LEU A 66 -14.40 -5.62 -9.68
CA LEU A 66 -13.50 -5.71 -8.53
C LEU A 66 -13.68 -4.58 -7.52
N LEU A 67 -13.93 -3.36 -7.99
CA LEU A 67 -14.14 -2.21 -7.10
C LEU A 67 -15.52 -2.25 -6.44
N LYS A 68 -16.54 -2.82 -7.12
CA LYS A 68 -17.86 -3.06 -6.52
C LYS A 68 -17.76 -4.07 -5.39
N GLU A 69 -17.14 -5.21 -5.63
CA GLU A 69 -16.92 -6.26 -4.61
C GLU A 69 -16.17 -5.71 -3.39
N THR A 70 -15.16 -4.84 -3.65
CA THR A 70 -14.43 -4.18 -2.57
C THR A 70 -15.32 -3.19 -1.80
N ALA A 71 -16.18 -2.45 -2.50
CA ALA A 71 -17.10 -1.50 -1.87
C ALA A 71 -18.16 -2.23 -1.04
N ASP A 72 -18.72 -3.33 -1.55
CA ASP A 72 -19.69 -4.16 -0.84
C ASP A 72 -19.09 -4.74 0.45
N LYS A 73 -17.87 -5.24 0.37
CA LYS A 73 -17.13 -5.73 1.54
C LYS A 73 -16.86 -4.62 2.58
N VAL A 74 -16.49 -3.43 2.14
CA VAL A 74 -16.31 -2.28 3.04
C VAL A 74 -17.63 -1.91 3.69
N GLN A 75 -18.75 -1.90 2.96
CA GLN A 75 -20.08 -1.64 3.52
C GLN A 75 -20.47 -2.70 4.56
N GLU A 76 -20.24 -3.98 4.29
CA GLU A 76 -20.50 -5.06 5.24
C GLU A 76 -19.73 -4.86 6.56
N LEU A 77 -18.46 -4.46 6.48
CA LEU A 77 -17.63 -4.20 7.66
C LEU A 77 -18.06 -2.96 8.44
N LEU A 78 -18.59 -1.94 7.77
CA LEU A 78 -19.00 -0.68 8.37
C LEU A 78 -20.40 -0.76 8.99
N HIS A 79 -21.36 -1.39 8.31
CA HIS A 79 -22.75 -1.45 8.70
C HIS A 79 -23.09 -2.76 9.42
N GLY A 80 -24.12 -2.73 10.26
CA GLY A 80 -24.50 -3.90 11.07
C GLY A 80 -23.51 -4.24 12.19
N SER A 81 -22.64 -3.31 12.54
CA SER A 81 -21.63 -3.47 13.59
C SER A 81 -21.57 -2.23 14.48
N GLU A 82 -20.81 -2.29 15.58
CA GLU A 82 -20.59 -1.13 16.47
C GLU A 82 -19.85 0.03 15.76
N LEU A 83 -19.28 -0.20 14.58
CA LEU A 83 -18.68 0.87 13.76
C LEU A 83 -19.74 1.79 13.15
N GLU A 84 -20.97 1.32 12.96
CA GLU A 84 -22.09 2.14 12.47
C GLU A 84 -22.41 3.29 13.42
N GLU A 85 -22.32 3.06 14.74
CA GLU A 85 -22.47 4.14 15.74
C GLU A 85 -21.44 5.26 15.54
N VAL A 86 -20.24 4.88 15.11
CA VAL A 86 -19.16 5.84 14.79
C VAL A 86 -19.50 6.70 13.58
N LEU A 87 -20.14 6.11 12.55
CA LEU A 87 -20.52 6.81 11.32
C LEU A 87 -21.66 7.80 11.55
N GLN A 88 -22.55 7.53 12.50
CA GLN A 88 -23.65 8.43 12.87
C GLN A 88 -23.15 9.71 13.59
N GLN A 89 -21.92 9.70 14.09
CA GLN A 89 -21.35 10.86 14.76
C GLN A 89 -20.59 11.75 13.77
N THR A 90 -21.08 12.97 13.58
CA THR A 90 -20.37 14.01 12.83
C THR A 90 -19.17 14.50 13.65
N LEU A 91 -17.96 14.13 13.24
CA LEU A 91 -16.74 14.71 13.78
C LEU A 91 -16.28 15.83 12.86
N ASP A 92 -16.40 17.05 13.34
CA ASP A 92 -15.62 18.16 12.77
C ASP A 92 -14.14 17.87 13.04
N GLU A 93 -13.27 17.98 12.02
CA GLU A 93 -11.83 17.74 12.15
C GLU A 93 -11.19 18.55 13.30
N LYS A 94 -11.80 19.68 13.64
CA LYS A 94 -11.39 20.58 14.72
C LYS A 94 -12.02 20.26 16.09
N ALA A 95 -13.04 19.40 16.12
CA ALA A 95 -13.72 19.08 17.38
C ALA A 95 -12.81 18.28 18.32
N ARG A 96 -12.82 18.66 19.59
CA ARG A 96 -12.13 17.90 20.65
C ARG A 96 -13.08 16.83 21.19
N LEU A 97 -12.70 15.57 21.01
CA LEU A 97 -13.38 14.47 21.70
C LEU A 97 -13.21 14.60 23.23
N SER A 98 -14.27 14.30 23.96
CA SER A 98 -14.16 14.17 25.42
C SER A 98 -13.26 13.00 25.80
N ASN A 99 -12.71 13.01 27.01
CA ASN A 99 -11.86 11.90 27.47
C ASN A 99 -12.62 10.57 27.47
N TYR A 100 -13.88 10.59 27.90
CA TYR A 100 -14.76 9.43 27.86
C TYR A 100 -14.95 8.89 26.43
N ALA A 101 -15.18 9.75 25.45
CA ALA A 101 -15.32 9.34 24.06
C ALA A 101 -14.03 8.74 23.49
N ILE A 102 -12.85 9.31 23.83
CA ILE A 102 -11.57 8.77 23.43
C ILE A 102 -11.39 7.36 24.00
N ASP A 103 -11.65 7.15 25.30
CA ASP A 103 -11.48 5.85 25.96
C ASP A 103 -12.49 4.81 25.42
N LYS A 104 -13.75 5.22 25.16
CA LYS A 104 -14.79 4.37 24.54
C LYS A 104 -14.35 3.88 23.16
N TYR A 105 -13.95 4.81 22.27
CA TYR A 105 -13.57 4.44 20.90
C TYR A 105 -12.21 3.78 20.80
N ASP A 106 -11.28 4.08 21.71
CA ASP A 106 -10.02 3.37 21.81
C ASP A 106 -10.25 1.89 22.13
N TYR A 107 -11.12 1.60 23.09
CA TYR A 107 -11.50 0.23 23.41
C TYR A 107 -12.23 -0.46 22.24
N LEU A 108 -13.16 0.24 21.58
CA LEU A 108 -13.86 -0.28 20.42
C LEU A 108 -12.87 -0.67 19.30
N PHE A 109 -11.95 0.22 18.95
CA PHE A 109 -11.05 0.03 17.81
C PHE A 109 -9.94 -0.98 18.07
N ARG A 110 -9.36 -0.98 19.27
CA ARG A 110 -8.22 -1.85 19.59
C ARG A 110 -8.58 -3.17 20.27
N CYS A 111 -9.79 -3.32 20.81
CA CYS A 111 -10.21 -4.56 21.46
C CYS A 111 -11.35 -5.24 20.70
N ILE A 112 -12.44 -4.54 20.42
CA ILE A 112 -13.64 -5.16 19.87
C ILE A 112 -13.52 -5.34 18.35
N ARG A 113 -13.12 -4.31 17.62
CA ARG A 113 -13.14 -4.25 16.15
C ARG A 113 -11.75 -4.15 15.50
N LEU A 114 -10.72 -4.57 16.19
CA LEU A 114 -9.33 -4.49 15.69
C LEU A 114 -9.16 -5.17 14.32
N LEU A 115 -9.72 -6.35 14.13
CA LEU A 115 -9.60 -7.09 12.87
C LEU A 115 -10.32 -6.37 11.74
N SER A 116 -11.54 -5.89 11.96
CA SER A 116 -12.31 -5.11 10.98
C SER A 116 -11.57 -3.82 10.59
N ILE A 117 -11.00 -3.11 11.56
CA ILE A 117 -10.21 -1.89 11.32
C ILE A 117 -8.95 -2.22 10.47
N ARG A 118 -8.25 -3.31 10.75
CA ARG A 118 -7.09 -3.73 9.95
C ARG A 118 -7.48 -4.11 8.52
N GLU A 119 -8.61 -4.77 8.35
CA GLU A 119 -9.13 -5.13 7.03
C GLU A 119 -9.51 -3.88 6.22
N LEU A 120 -10.20 -2.91 6.82
CA LEU A 120 -10.49 -1.62 6.22
C LEU A 120 -9.20 -0.84 5.88
N LEU A 121 -8.20 -0.89 6.74
CA LEU A 121 -6.92 -0.25 6.50
C LEU A 121 -6.17 -0.89 5.32
N SER A 122 -6.28 -2.21 5.12
CA SER A 122 -5.69 -2.90 3.96
C SER A 122 -6.29 -2.42 2.63
N VAL A 123 -7.59 -2.10 2.61
CA VAL A 123 -8.24 -1.49 1.44
C VAL A 123 -7.67 -0.09 1.16
N VAL A 124 -7.46 0.71 2.20
CA VAL A 124 -6.82 2.04 2.04
C VAL A 124 -5.41 1.91 1.45
N TYR A 125 -4.61 0.95 1.93
CA TYR A 125 -3.26 0.71 1.40
C TYR A 125 -3.28 0.26 -0.06
N MET A 126 -4.19 -0.63 -0.42
CA MET A 126 -4.37 -1.04 -1.83
C MET A 126 -4.65 0.18 -2.73
N PHE A 127 -5.56 1.07 -2.33
CA PHE A 127 -5.84 2.30 -3.08
C PHE A 127 -4.65 3.24 -3.16
N ASP A 128 -3.88 3.39 -2.09
CA ASP A 128 -2.71 4.27 -2.08
C ASP A 128 -1.62 3.75 -3.01
N VAL A 129 -1.37 2.43 -3.03
CA VAL A 129 -0.46 1.77 -3.97
C VAL A 129 -0.93 1.98 -5.42
N CYS A 130 -2.19 1.68 -5.73
CA CYS A 130 -2.73 1.85 -7.08
C CYS A 130 -2.66 3.30 -7.56
N ARG A 131 -3.03 4.25 -6.70
CA ARG A 131 -2.97 5.69 -6.99
C ARG A 131 -1.53 6.16 -7.24
N THR A 132 -0.60 5.70 -6.40
CA THR A 132 0.82 6.07 -6.52
C THR A 132 1.42 5.48 -7.78
N ALA A 133 1.17 4.19 -8.06
CA ALA A 133 1.61 3.52 -9.28
C ALA A 133 1.07 4.22 -10.53
N HIS A 134 -0.23 4.56 -10.55
CA HIS A 134 -0.85 5.31 -11.65
C HIS A 134 -0.17 6.67 -11.87
N ARG A 135 0.05 7.44 -10.80
CA ARG A 135 0.68 8.76 -10.89
C ARG A 135 2.10 8.69 -11.46
N VAL A 136 2.91 7.73 -10.98
CA VAL A 136 4.28 7.52 -11.46
C VAL A 136 4.27 7.05 -12.93
N ALA A 137 3.42 6.09 -13.26
CA ALA A 137 3.31 5.54 -14.59
C ALA A 137 2.90 6.61 -15.61
N LYS A 138 1.92 7.43 -15.26
CA LYS A 138 1.48 8.56 -16.12
C LYS A 138 2.59 9.60 -16.31
N ALA A 139 3.31 9.95 -15.25
CA ALA A 139 4.40 10.93 -15.31
C ALA A 139 5.60 10.44 -16.13
N LYS A 140 5.88 9.13 -16.10
CA LYS A 140 7.03 8.52 -16.79
C LYS A 140 6.67 7.78 -18.09
N ASN A 141 5.40 7.84 -18.52
CA ASN A 141 4.89 7.12 -19.72
C ASN A 141 5.15 5.61 -19.67
N PHE A 142 4.86 4.96 -18.54
CA PHE A 142 4.94 3.51 -18.40
C PHE A 142 3.76 2.82 -19.08
N CYS A 143 3.96 1.57 -19.49
CA CYS A 143 2.89 0.70 -19.99
C CYS A 143 1.99 0.27 -18.84
N PHE A 144 0.67 0.53 -18.94
CA PHE A 144 -0.31 0.15 -17.93
C PHE A 144 -0.80 -1.30 -18.07
N THR A 145 -0.75 -1.84 -19.29
CA THR A 145 -1.34 -3.13 -19.62
C THR A 145 -0.34 -4.00 -20.39
N PRO A 146 0.69 -4.56 -19.71
CA PRO A 146 1.52 -5.55 -20.36
C PRO A 146 0.67 -6.77 -20.72
N THR A 147 0.94 -7.38 -21.89
CA THR A 147 0.25 -8.58 -22.34
C THR A 147 0.88 -9.81 -21.70
N MET A 148 0.13 -10.48 -20.82
CA MET A 148 0.56 -11.75 -20.21
C MET A 148 0.11 -12.92 -21.07
N VAL A 149 1.03 -13.82 -21.43
CA VAL A 149 0.78 -14.97 -22.31
C VAL A 149 1.18 -16.30 -21.66
N GLN A 150 0.55 -17.38 -22.13
CA GLN A 150 0.91 -18.75 -21.69
C GLN A 150 2.02 -19.37 -22.54
N THR A 151 2.36 -18.73 -23.65
CA THR A 151 3.49 -19.13 -24.52
C THR A 151 4.81 -18.62 -23.97
N MET A 152 5.94 -19.15 -24.46
CA MET A 152 7.29 -18.69 -24.07
C MET A 152 7.73 -17.43 -24.84
N GLU A 153 6.81 -16.70 -25.43
CA GLU A 153 7.09 -15.47 -26.16
C GLU A 153 7.37 -14.32 -25.17
N PHE A 154 8.54 -13.73 -25.27
CA PHE A 154 8.93 -12.57 -24.49
C PHE A 154 9.38 -11.44 -25.40
N SER A 155 8.72 -10.29 -25.31
CA SER A 155 9.05 -9.10 -26.10
C SER A 155 8.87 -7.84 -25.27
N VAL A 156 9.83 -6.94 -25.33
CA VAL A 156 9.83 -5.65 -24.64
C VAL A 156 10.33 -4.55 -25.55
N GLU A 157 9.52 -3.50 -25.71
CA GLU A 157 9.89 -2.31 -26.46
C GLU A 157 10.11 -1.12 -25.51
N GLY A 158 11.23 -0.43 -25.67
CA GLY A 158 11.51 0.83 -24.98
C GLY A 158 11.73 0.69 -23.48
N ILE A 159 12.32 -0.40 -23.03
CA ILE A 159 12.62 -0.61 -21.61
C ILE A 159 13.64 0.41 -21.10
N VAL A 160 13.35 0.94 -19.90
CA VAL A 160 14.24 1.83 -19.16
C VAL A 160 14.32 1.42 -17.69
N HIS A 161 15.43 1.68 -17.05
CA HIS A 161 15.51 1.56 -15.60
C HIS A 161 14.88 2.81 -14.94
N PRO A 162 13.84 2.68 -14.09
CA PRO A 162 13.03 3.82 -13.63
C PRO A 162 13.79 4.86 -12.80
N PHE A 163 14.95 4.49 -12.25
CA PHE A 163 15.80 5.38 -11.43
C PHE A 163 17.01 5.94 -12.19
N VAL A 164 17.15 5.66 -13.49
CA VAL A 164 18.22 6.24 -14.31
C VAL A 164 17.62 7.41 -15.09
N GLU A 165 18.16 8.60 -14.86
CA GLU A 165 17.79 9.80 -15.61
C GLU A 165 18.34 9.70 -17.04
N ASN A 166 17.52 10.11 -18.01
CA ASN A 166 17.87 10.08 -19.45
C ASN A 166 18.35 8.70 -19.95
N ALA A 167 17.81 7.62 -19.38
CA ALA A 167 18.13 6.26 -19.78
C ALA A 167 17.84 6.04 -21.28
N GLN A 168 18.77 5.42 -21.99
CA GLN A 168 18.51 4.97 -23.36
C GLN A 168 17.48 3.84 -23.35
N LYS A 169 16.51 3.94 -24.25
CA LYS A 169 15.48 2.93 -24.44
C LYS A 169 16.04 1.74 -25.19
N ASN A 170 15.86 0.55 -24.66
CA ASN A 170 16.29 -0.69 -25.28
C ASN A 170 15.08 -1.54 -25.67
N ASN A 171 15.21 -2.29 -26.75
CA ASN A 171 14.20 -3.26 -27.19
C ASN A 171 14.77 -4.66 -27.01
N TRP A 172 13.91 -5.60 -26.68
CA TRP A 172 14.28 -6.97 -26.40
C TRP A 172 13.24 -7.94 -26.94
N GLU A 173 13.66 -8.98 -27.62
CA GLU A 173 12.78 -10.03 -28.13
C GLU A 173 13.45 -11.38 -27.96
N MET A 174 12.70 -12.36 -27.45
CA MET A 174 13.08 -13.76 -27.32
C MET A 174 11.93 -14.61 -27.85
N SER A 175 12.02 -14.97 -29.12
CA SER A 175 11.03 -15.81 -29.80
C SER A 175 11.44 -17.30 -29.86
N CYS A 176 12.75 -17.57 -29.79
CA CYS A 176 13.32 -18.89 -29.91
C CYS A 176 14.50 -19.03 -28.95
N GLY A 177 14.32 -19.73 -27.84
CA GLY A 177 15.40 -20.04 -26.89
C GLY A 177 15.17 -19.51 -25.48
N ASN A 178 15.73 -20.24 -24.50
CA ASN A 178 15.53 -19.97 -23.08
C ASN A 178 16.73 -19.27 -22.42
N ILE A 179 17.79 -18.99 -23.19
CA ILE A 179 19.05 -18.44 -22.68
C ILE A 179 19.44 -17.21 -23.49
N CYS A 180 19.78 -16.15 -22.80
CA CYS A 180 20.33 -14.94 -23.39
C CYS A 180 21.66 -14.57 -22.71
N LEU A 181 22.70 -14.34 -23.48
CA LEU A 181 24.02 -13.94 -23.03
C LEU A 181 24.24 -12.44 -23.29
N PHE A 182 24.39 -11.66 -22.22
CA PHE A 182 24.73 -10.25 -22.29
C PHE A 182 26.26 -10.07 -22.28
N THR A 183 26.83 -9.56 -23.37
CA THR A 183 28.25 -9.22 -23.47
C THR A 183 28.44 -7.73 -23.72
N GLY A 184 29.59 -7.20 -23.41
CA GLY A 184 29.92 -5.79 -23.63
C GLY A 184 31.00 -5.30 -22.64
N SER A 185 31.55 -4.11 -22.92
CA SER A 185 32.53 -3.44 -22.05
C SER A 185 31.99 -3.13 -20.65
N ASN A 186 32.87 -2.90 -19.70
CA ASN A 186 32.49 -2.42 -18.39
C ASN A 186 31.79 -1.04 -18.54
N MET A 187 30.83 -0.77 -17.68
CA MET A 187 30.01 0.45 -17.71
C MET A 187 29.06 0.57 -18.94
N ALA A 188 28.95 -0.43 -19.81
CA ALA A 188 28.01 -0.43 -20.94
C ALA A 188 26.52 -0.58 -20.53
N GLY A 189 26.21 -0.62 -19.24
CA GLY A 189 24.82 -0.73 -18.76
C GLY A 189 24.28 -2.16 -18.68
N LYS A 190 25.09 -3.21 -18.83
CA LYS A 190 24.65 -4.62 -18.74
C LYS A 190 23.83 -4.91 -17.49
N SER A 191 24.39 -4.63 -16.31
CA SER A 191 23.73 -4.88 -15.03
C SER A 191 22.48 -4.02 -14.85
N THR A 192 22.49 -2.78 -15.35
CA THR A 192 21.33 -1.89 -15.33
C THR A 192 20.18 -2.43 -16.18
N THR A 193 20.49 -2.95 -17.37
CA THR A 193 19.49 -3.56 -18.26
C THR A 193 18.91 -4.84 -17.66
N LEU A 194 19.75 -5.71 -17.07
CA LEU A 194 19.26 -6.91 -16.37
C LEU A 194 18.34 -6.56 -15.20
N LYS A 195 18.70 -5.54 -14.39
CA LYS A 195 17.86 -5.06 -13.31
C LYS A 195 16.54 -4.48 -13.84
N ALA A 196 16.57 -3.73 -14.94
CA ALA A 196 15.37 -3.19 -15.56
C ALA A 196 14.43 -4.29 -16.08
N LEU A 197 14.97 -5.34 -16.72
CA LEU A 197 14.22 -6.50 -17.17
C LEU A 197 13.58 -7.26 -16.02
N ALA A 198 14.36 -7.60 -14.99
CA ALA A 198 13.85 -8.29 -13.81
C ALA A 198 12.73 -7.49 -13.11
N LEU A 199 12.91 -6.17 -12.97
CA LEU A 199 11.90 -5.28 -12.41
C LEU A 199 10.63 -5.22 -13.29
N ALA A 200 10.79 -5.15 -14.61
CA ALA A 200 9.67 -5.12 -15.55
C ALA A 200 8.83 -6.39 -15.46
N VAL A 201 9.47 -7.56 -15.47
CA VAL A 201 8.81 -8.86 -15.32
C VAL A 201 8.10 -8.94 -13.97
N TRP A 202 8.76 -8.54 -12.89
CA TRP A 202 8.16 -8.57 -11.54
C TRP A 202 6.93 -7.66 -11.45
N LEU A 203 7.00 -6.42 -11.95
CA LEU A 203 5.87 -5.48 -11.95
C LEU A 203 4.70 -6.01 -12.78
N ALA A 204 4.97 -6.62 -13.96
CA ALA A 204 3.94 -7.23 -14.79
C ALA A 204 3.17 -8.33 -14.04
N HIS A 205 3.88 -9.22 -13.31
CA HIS A 205 3.25 -10.27 -12.50
C HIS A 205 2.48 -9.73 -11.29
N CYS A 206 2.87 -8.55 -10.77
CA CYS A 206 2.12 -7.85 -9.73
C CYS A 206 0.89 -7.09 -10.26
N GLY A 207 0.64 -7.07 -11.59
CA GLY A 207 -0.42 -6.27 -12.19
C GLY A 207 -0.18 -4.77 -12.12
N LEU A 208 1.08 -4.35 -11.95
CA LEU A 208 1.48 -2.94 -11.85
C LEU A 208 1.98 -2.41 -13.21
N PRO A 209 1.92 -1.09 -13.44
CA PRO A 209 2.49 -0.48 -14.63
C PRO A 209 3.99 -0.74 -14.76
N VAL A 210 4.45 -0.98 -15.98
CA VAL A 210 5.81 -1.44 -16.30
C VAL A 210 6.61 -0.34 -16.99
N PRO A 211 7.90 -0.14 -16.67
CA PRO A 211 8.74 0.93 -17.25
C PRO A 211 9.19 0.61 -18.70
N VAL A 212 8.23 0.37 -19.55
CA VAL A 212 8.40 0.00 -20.98
C VAL A 212 7.35 0.74 -21.82
N LYS A 213 7.52 0.76 -23.14
CA LYS A 213 6.49 1.23 -24.07
C LYS A 213 5.42 0.15 -24.33
N SER A 214 5.86 -1.08 -24.56
CA SER A 214 5.01 -2.26 -24.70
C SER A 214 5.75 -3.51 -24.21
N MET A 215 4.99 -4.53 -23.75
CA MET A 215 5.54 -5.77 -23.26
C MET A 215 4.59 -6.95 -23.52
N ILE A 216 5.17 -8.04 -24.02
CA ILE A 216 4.57 -9.38 -24.01
C ILE A 216 5.43 -10.21 -23.07
N CYS A 217 4.83 -10.85 -22.09
CA CYS A 217 5.53 -11.58 -21.06
C CYS A 217 4.86 -12.92 -20.75
N PRO A 218 5.60 -14.04 -20.75
CA PRO A 218 5.11 -15.30 -20.22
C PRO A 218 4.69 -15.18 -18.75
N VAL A 219 3.72 -15.99 -18.35
CA VAL A 219 3.40 -16.16 -16.94
C VAL A 219 4.43 -17.11 -16.32
N TYR A 220 5.32 -16.57 -15.50
CA TYR A 220 6.36 -17.35 -14.81
C TYR A 220 5.90 -17.77 -13.43
N GLU A 221 6.25 -18.99 -13.01
CA GLU A 221 6.00 -19.50 -11.66
C GLU A 221 6.92 -18.87 -10.60
N GLY A 222 8.07 -18.33 -11.01
CA GLY A 222 9.02 -17.69 -10.11
C GLY A 222 10.11 -16.92 -10.83
N ILE A 223 10.69 -15.94 -10.15
CA ILE A 223 11.80 -15.11 -10.62
C ILE A 223 12.96 -15.27 -9.65
N TYR A 224 14.10 -15.74 -10.16
CA TYR A 224 15.32 -15.92 -9.38
C TYR A 224 16.40 -15.01 -9.94
N THR A 225 17.07 -14.25 -9.08
CA THR A 225 18.11 -13.31 -9.51
C THR A 225 19.38 -13.46 -8.69
N SER A 226 20.52 -13.23 -9.34
CA SER A 226 21.85 -13.20 -8.72
C SER A 226 22.59 -11.91 -9.11
N ILE A 227 21.85 -10.80 -9.22
CA ILE A 227 22.36 -9.54 -9.81
C ILE A 227 23.22 -8.72 -8.82
N ASN A 228 23.06 -8.91 -7.53
CA ASN A 228 23.76 -8.18 -6.47
C ASN A 228 24.76 -9.09 -5.73
N LEU A 229 25.57 -9.87 -6.45
CA LEU A 229 26.74 -10.47 -5.81
C LEU A 229 27.63 -9.32 -5.33
N PRO A 230 27.99 -9.26 -4.02
CA PRO A 230 28.96 -8.28 -3.56
C PRO A 230 30.26 -8.54 -4.32
N ASP A 231 30.71 -7.52 -5.05
CA ASP A 231 32.06 -7.56 -5.61
C ASP A 231 33.00 -7.67 -4.43
N SER A 232 33.58 -8.83 -4.21
CA SER A 232 34.63 -9.04 -3.22
C SER A 232 35.94 -8.43 -3.78
N LEU A 233 35.98 -7.09 -3.80
CA LEU A 233 37.15 -6.31 -4.20
C LEU A 233 38.41 -6.66 -3.41
N ARG A 234 38.27 -7.41 -2.28
CA ARG A 234 39.40 -7.89 -1.48
C ARG A 234 40.07 -9.14 -2.04
N ASP A 235 39.42 -9.92 -2.87
CA ASP A 235 39.95 -11.22 -3.35
C ASP A 235 40.36 -11.20 -4.81
N GLY A 236 40.37 -10.04 -5.48
CA GLY A 236 40.82 -9.92 -6.87
C GLY A 236 40.06 -10.77 -7.90
N ARG A 237 38.85 -11.27 -7.54
CA ARG A 237 37.99 -12.06 -8.42
C ARG A 237 36.79 -11.20 -8.80
N SER A 238 36.79 -10.74 -10.03
CA SER A 238 35.62 -10.12 -10.69
C SER A 238 34.86 -11.15 -11.50
#